data_e663143883ae0465c11d1df5e42ac715
#
_entry.id   e663143883ae0465c11d1df5e42ac715
#
_cell.length_a   1.000
_cell.length_b   1.000
_cell.length_c   1.000
_cell.angle_alpha   90.00
_cell.angle_beta   90.00
_cell.angle_gamma   90.00
#
_symmetry.space_group_name_H-M   'P 1'
#
loop_
_entity.id
_entity.type
_entity.pdbx_description
1 polymer ?
#
loop_
_entity_poly.entity_id
_entity_poly.type
_entity_poly.pdbx_seq_one_letter_code
_entity_poly.pdbx_strand_id
1 'polypeptide(L)'
;MILKHRDTEVLRFDWVKPFGVKNVEVNSAAERFLPLAFREHVRKEPESLRYWLEEWLLHRTPPLKRRGISDMLRHLGFFEDDPDWKRNLVTFSRGLSLNDVHWVVKDDSSEKWATANLYDNPFSTAVASMAFTGDKRTSVRDASTSPEYSTNGNLRKCWRRLNGQVLLYKGSGHDDGGFFEHRNAVGYEPLSEYYAAQIAAAMKLPHVPYDLAQFKHRLCSTCPLFTSDKTGFLAARYVLNREQAREDVRFADIFFFDAVIFNTDRHLGNFGFLVDNDINELAGLAPIFDNGYSLFSQAISENTQDNEFKDLRKFLARKEPKLYDHWLDIPGGVTDAMVDRLVGLGKFEFNPHPDFVMPDNRLDVIQYFLQNRIAKIICYREKADRYLSIRRKNDTINPMISDKLLKKAKEAENLRNELRATLKSFPRARIDKLAILFKTSEITIKRQIKALQDAGELKRVGSRKTG
;
A
#
# COMPACT_ATOMS: atom_id res chain seq x y z
N MET A 1 20.02 -16.17 23.64
CA MET A 1 19.94 -15.73 22.22
C MET A 1 20.57 -14.35 22.09
N ILE A 2 21.21 -14.07 20.99
CA ILE A 2 21.84 -12.78 20.71
C ILE A 2 21.21 -12.16 19.48
N LEU A 3 20.71 -10.93 19.60
CA LEU A 3 20.37 -10.09 18.44
C LEU A 3 21.63 -9.35 18.00
N LYS A 4 21.96 -9.47 16.74
CA LYS A 4 23.11 -8.80 16.12
C LYS A 4 22.67 -7.83 15.02
N HIS A 5 23.46 -6.77 14.87
CA HIS A 5 23.53 -5.94 13.69
C HIS A 5 24.82 -6.30 12.94
N ARG A 6 24.70 -7.03 11.84
CA ARG A 6 25.81 -7.76 11.21
C ARG A 6 26.55 -8.60 12.27
N ASP A 7 27.84 -8.38 12.49
CA ASP A 7 28.61 -9.12 13.51
C ASP A 7 28.60 -8.44 14.89
N THR A 8 28.03 -7.25 15.03
CA THR A 8 27.95 -6.52 16.30
C THR A 8 26.81 -7.04 17.15
N GLU A 9 27.09 -7.50 18.35
CA GLU A 9 26.08 -7.87 19.34
C GLU A 9 25.38 -6.62 19.86
N VAL A 10 24.03 -6.59 19.73
CA VAL A 10 23.19 -5.45 20.11
C VAL A 10 22.48 -5.68 21.44
N LEU A 11 21.92 -6.88 21.62
CA LEU A 11 21.28 -7.28 22.87
C LEU A 11 21.27 -8.81 23.03
N ARG A 12 21.07 -9.27 24.28
CA ARG A 12 20.81 -10.67 24.64
C ARG A 12 19.41 -10.83 25.17
N PHE A 13 18.85 -12.01 25.01
CA PHE A 13 17.55 -12.37 25.56
C PHE A 13 17.37 -13.89 25.66
N ASP A 14 16.43 -14.31 26.50
CA ASP A 14 16.00 -15.69 26.60
C ASP A 14 14.62 -15.86 26.03
N TRP A 15 14.37 -16.98 25.33
CA TRP A 15 13.02 -17.35 24.90
C TRP A 15 12.14 -17.77 26.10
N VAL A 16 10.85 -17.38 26.06
CA VAL A 16 9.80 -17.87 26.95
C VAL A 16 8.72 -18.55 26.09
N LYS A 17 8.16 -19.65 26.60
CA LYS A 17 7.03 -20.34 25.97
C LYS A 17 5.70 -19.64 26.28
N PRO A 18 4.71 -19.63 25.35
CA PRO A 18 4.80 -20.18 23.99
C PRO A 18 5.63 -19.32 23.05
N PHE A 19 5.50 -18.01 23.06
CA PHE A 19 6.29 -17.07 22.27
C PHE A 19 6.42 -15.77 23.07
N GLY A 20 7.62 -15.50 23.52
CA GLY A 20 7.95 -14.29 24.27
C GLY A 20 9.42 -14.29 24.64
N VAL A 21 9.88 -13.20 25.25
CA VAL A 21 11.26 -13.03 25.69
C VAL A 21 11.33 -12.60 27.15
N LYS A 22 12.44 -12.88 27.80
CA LYS A 22 12.81 -12.42 29.15
C LYS A 22 14.30 -12.15 29.20
N ASN A 23 14.76 -11.59 30.32
CA ASN A 23 16.18 -11.32 30.60
C ASN A 23 16.81 -10.56 29.42
N VAL A 24 16.15 -9.47 28.98
CA VAL A 24 16.63 -8.67 27.84
C VAL A 24 17.69 -7.71 28.34
N GLU A 25 18.92 -7.85 27.84
CA GLU A 25 20.08 -7.05 28.19
C GLU A 25 20.65 -6.36 26.96
N VAL A 26 20.60 -5.02 26.92
CA VAL A 26 21.15 -4.23 25.82
C VAL A 26 22.63 -4.02 26.00
N ASN A 27 23.42 -4.25 24.96
CA ASN A 27 24.80 -3.83 24.89
C ASN A 27 24.87 -2.30 24.75
N SER A 28 25.17 -1.59 25.80
CA SER A 28 25.19 -0.12 25.84
C SER A 28 26.14 0.50 24.83
N ALA A 29 27.23 -0.16 24.48
CA ALA A 29 28.16 0.31 23.45
C ALA A 29 27.59 0.20 22.02
N ALA A 30 26.56 -0.63 21.82
CA ALA A 30 25.92 -0.91 20.54
C ALA A 30 24.45 -0.45 20.49
N GLU A 31 23.93 0.28 21.48
CA GLU A 31 22.53 0.72 21.57
C GLU A 31 22.07 1.46 20.30
N ARG A 32 22.93 2.24 19.66
CA ARG A 32 22.63 2.92 18.39
C ARG A 32 22.23 1.96 17.27
N PHE A 33 22.62 0.70 17.35
CA PHE A 33 22.31 -0.35 16.40
C PHE A 33 21.08 -1.18 16.78
N LEU A 34 20.31 -0.79 17.79
CA LEU A 34 18.96 -1.34 17.98
C LEU A 34 18.13 -1.16 16.70
N PRO A 35 17.29 -2.14 16.31
CA PRO A 35 16.41 -1.97 15.17
C PRO A 35 15.61 -0.68 15.26
N LEU A 36 15.64 0.15 14.20
CA LEU A 36 14.92 1.42 14.14
C LEU A 36 13.42 1.24 14.37
N ALA A 37 12.88 0.06 14.06
CA ALA A 37 11.49 -0.31 14.30
C ALA A 37 11.05 -0.12 15.76
N PHE A 38 11.97 -0.13 16.73
CA PHE A 38 11.63 0.07 18.13
C PHE A 38 12.63 0.92 18.92
N ARG A 39 13.77 1.29 18.38
CA ARG A 39 14.81 2.07 19.09
C ARG A 39 14.26 3.33 19.76
N GLU A 40 13.44 4.10 19.05
CA GLU A 40 12.88 5.35 19.58
C GLU A 40 11.78 5.11 20.62
N HIS A 41 11.07 4.00 20.55
CA HIS A 41 10.10 3.60 21.58
C HIS A 41 10.80 3.26 22.87
N VAL A 42 11.86 2.47 22.78
CA VAL A 42 12.68 2.07 23.95
C VAL A 42 13.37 3.26 24.61
N ARG A 43 13.83 4.24 23.84
CA ARG A 43 14.40 5.48 24.39
C ARG A 43 13.40 6.29 25.21
N LYS A 44 12.12 6.28 24.84
CA LYS A 44 11.04 6.98 25.55
C LYS A 44 10.53 6.19 26.76
N GLU A 45 10.42 4.89 26.61
CA GLU A 45 9.87 3.96 27.59
C GLU A 45 10.75 2.71 27.67
N PRO A 46 11.88 2.74 28.43
CA PRO A 46 12.83 1.62 28.50
C PRO A 46 12.21 0.28 28.93
N GLU A 47 11.19 0.32 29.80
CA GLU A 47 10.44 -0.86 30.23
C GLU A 47 9.64 -1.52 29.10
N SER A 48 9.40 -0.83 28.00
CA SER A 48 8.70 -1.36 26.83
C SER A 48 9.60 -2.22 25.91
N LEU A 49 10.92 -2.28 26.16
CA LEU A 49 11.89 -2.99 25.33
C LEU A 49 11.47 -4.44 25.04
N ARG A 50 11.02 -5.15 26.08
CA ARG A 50 10.58 -6.54 25.95
C ARG A 50 9.44 -6.66 24.92
N TYR A 51 8.41 -5.84 25.05
CA TYR A 51 7.25 -5.83 24.16
C TYR A 51 7.67 -5.57 22.71
N TRP A 52 8.48 -4.54 22.47
CA TRP A 52 8.91 -4.17 21.14
C TRP A 52 9.85 -5.19 20.49
N LEU A 53 10.68 -5.86 21.28
CA LEU A 53 11.51 -6.96 20.81
C LEU A 53 10.63 -8.15 20.38
N GLU A 54 9.63 -8.52 21.19
CA GLU A 54 8.66 -9.57 20.84
C GLU A 54 7.93 -9.24 19.54
N GLU A 55 7.41 -8.02 19.39
CA GLU A 55 6.75 -7.56 18.15
C GLU A 55 7.70 -7.60 16.96
N TRP A 56 8.93 -7.16 17.12
CA TRP A 56 9.92 -7.22 16.03
C TRP A 56 10.22 -8.66 15.61
N LEU A 57 10.36 -9.57 16.54
CA LEU A 57 10.57 -11.00 16.27
C LEU A 57 9.36 -11.64 15.59
N LEU A 58 8.14 -11.27 15.98
CA LEU A 58 6.91 -11.73 15.33
C LEU A 58 6.86 -11.33 13.86
N HIS A 59 7.33 -10.14 13.52
CA HIS A 59 7.40 -9.67 12.14
C HIS A 59 8.49 -10.38 11.30
N ARG A 60 9.30 -11.26 11.91
CA ARG A 60 10.24 -12.16 11.23
C ARG A 60 9.62 -13.51 10.88
N THR A 61 8.29 -13.61 10.94
CA THR A 61 7.54 -14.79 10.51
C THR A 61 6.59 -14.44 9.36
N PRO A 62 6.37 -15.36 8.40
CA PRO A 62 5.50 -15.07 7.26
C PRO A 62 4.02 -15.08 7.67
N PRO A 63 3.15 -14.31 7.00
CA PRO A 63 1.73 -14.31 7.30
C PRO A 63 1.08 -15.64 6.85
N LEU A 64 0.44 -16.36 7.78
CA LEU A 64 -0.22 -17.65 7.51
C LEU A 64 -1.36 -17.55 6.48
N LYS A 65 -1.96 -16.37 6.32
CA LYS A 65 -3.00 -16.11 5.31
C LYS A 65 -2.46 -16.15 3.87
N ARG A 66 -1.15 -16.03 3.67
CA ARG A 66 -0.55 -16.15 2.34
C ARG A 66 -0.60 -17.62 1.89
N ARG A 67 -1.19 -17.85 0.72
CA ARG A 67 -1.30 -19.19 0.14
C ARG A 67 0.05 -19.86 -0.03
N GLY A 68 0.13 -21.15 0.25
CA GLY A 68 1.35 -21.94 0.17
C GLY A 68 2.24 -21.88 1.41
N ILE A 69 2.05 -20.90 2.29
CA ILE A 69 2.91 -20.73 3.48
C ILE A 69 2.65 -21.83 4.51
N SER A 70 1.39 -22.11 4.86
CA SER A 70 1.07 -23.19 5.81
C SER A 70 1.59 -24.54 5.33
N ASP A 71 1.44 -24.84 4.03
CA ASP A 71 1.97 -26.08 3.45
C ASP A 71 3.50 -26.11 3.48
N MET A 72 4.16 -25.00 3.15
CA MET A 72 5.62 -24.87 3.26
C MET A 72 6.10 -25.09 4.69
N LEU A 73 5.48 -24.43 5.66
CA LEU A 73 5.86 -24.54 7.06
C LEU A 73 5.71 -25.97 7.58
N ARG A 74 4.58 -26.63 7.30
CA ARG A 74 4.36 -28.04 7.68
C ARG A 74 5.39 -28.99 7.06
N HIS A 75 5.73 -28.77 5.79
CA HIS A 75 6.74 -29.58 5.11
C HIS A 75 8.13 -29.44 5.73
N LEU A 76 8.40 -28.27 6.32
CA LEU A 76 9.65 -27.97 7.04
C LEU A 76 9.59 -28.36 8.52
N GLY A 77 8.50 -28.94 8.98
CA GLY A 77 8.34 -29.39 10.37
C GLY A 77 7.82 -28.31 11.33
N PHE A 78 7.31 -27.18 10.81
CA PHE A 78 6.69 -26.14 11.62
C PHE A 78 5.15 -26.29 11.52
N PHE A 79 4.53 -26.69 12.61
CA PHE A 79 3.10 -26.93 12.67
C PHE A 79 2.41 -25.75 13.39
N GLU A 80 1.31 -25.25 12.82
CA GLU A 80 0.60 -24.06 13.33
C GLU A 80 -0.06 -24.31 14.69
N ASP A 81 -0.37 -25.58 15.02
CA ASP A 81 -0.89 -26.02 16.30
C ASP A 81 0.20 -26.19 17.38
N ASP A 82 1.49 -26.18 17.03
CA ASP A 82 2.59 -26.05 17.98
C ASP A 82 2.67 -24.58 18.45
N PRO A 83 2.40 -24.27 19.74
CA PRO A 83 2.47 -22.90 20.23
C PRO A 83 3.86 -22.26 20.08
N ASP A 84 4.90 -23.07 19.93
CA ASP A 84 6.29 -22.64 19.79
C ASP A 84 6.75 -22.46 18.34
N TRP A 85 5.91 -22.72 17.33
CA TRP A 85 6.32 -22.75 15.92
C TRP A 85 7.02 -21.47 15.45
N LYS A 86 6.54 -20.31 15.89
CA LYS A 86 7.15 -19.00 15.50
C LYS A 86 8.54 -18.86 16.06
N ARG A 87 8.71 -19.20 17.35
CA ARG A 87 10.03 -19.20 18.01
C ARG A 87 10.98 -20.14 17.29
N ASN A 88 10.51 -21.36 17.01
CA ASN A 88 11.30 -22.38 16.34
C ASN A 88 11.69 -21.91 14.93
N LEU A 89 10.76 -21.28 14.19
CA LEU A 89 11.03 -20.72 12.86
C LEU A 89 12.03 -19.58 12.90
N VAL A 90 11.89 -18.62 13.83
CA VAL A 90 12.84 -17.50 13.97
C VAL A 90 14.22 -18.02 14.34
N THR A 91 14.31 -18.99 15.24
CA THR A 91 15.59 -19.63 15.60
C THR A 91 16.22 -20.37 14.42
N PHE A 92 15.41 -21.10 13.65
CA PHE A 92 15.85 -21.84 12.47
C PHE A 92 16.34 -20.92 11.35
N SER A 93 15.56 -19.89 11.02
CA SER A 93 15.87 -18.92 9.97
C SER A 93 16.83 -17.82 10.41
N ARG A 94 17.19 -17.80 11.70
CA ARG A 94 17.98 -16.73 12.34
C ARG A 94 17.28 -15.36 12.25
N GLY A 95 16.01 -15.32 11.97
CA GLY A 95 15.25 -14.08 11.76
C GLY A 95 15.81 -13.20 10.64
N LEU A 96 16.54 -13.75 9.68
CA LEU A 96 17.12 -13.02 8.54
C LEU A 96 16.03 -12.38 7.66
N SER A 97 16.31 -11.19 7.15
CA SER A 97 15.41 -10.44 6.27
C SER A 97 16.20 -9.75 5.16
N LEU A 98 15.52 -9.48 4.03
CA LEU A 98 16.04 -8.60 2.98
C LEU A 98 15.74 -7.12 3.24
N ASN A 99 15.16 -6.77 4.40
CA ASN A 99 14.84 -5.38 4.72
C ASN A 99 15.90 -4.68 5.58
N ASP A 100 16.77 -5.44 6.23
CA ASP A 100 17.78 -4.90 7.13
C ASP A 100 18.92 -5.91 7.37
N VAL A 101 19.83 -5.58 8.28
CA VAL A 101 21.03 -6.37 8.61
C VAL A 101 21.00 -6.93 10.04
N HIS A 102 19.80 -6.98 10.65
CA HIS A 102 19.60 -7.55 11.96
C HIS A 102 19.23 -9.03 11.87
N TRP A 103 19.80 -9.83 12.77
CA TRP A 103 19.54 -11.26 12.83
C TRP A 103 19.78 -11.83 14.22
N VAL A 104 19.29 -13.03 14.47
CA VAL A 104 19.33 -13.67 15.80
C VAL A 104 20.15 -14.94 15.74
N VAL A 105 21.06 -15.10 16.67
CA VAL A 105 21.87 -16.32 16.81
C VAL A 105 21.78 -16.89 18.22
N LYS A 106 22.17 -18.16 18.39
CA LYS A 106 22.34 -18.77 19.70
C LYS A 106 23.62 -18.20 20.38
N ASP A 107 23.68 -18.26 21.70
CA ASP A 107 24.79 -17.71 22.48
C ASP A 107 26.14 -18.38 22.17
N ASP A 108 26.09 -19.65 21.77
CA ASP A 108 27.28 -20.46 21.40
C ASP A 108 27.60 -20.42 19.89
N SER A 109 26.88 -19.62 19.12
CA SER A 109 27.04 -19.55 17.67
C SER A 109 28.31 -18.80 17.26
N SER A 110 29.12 -19.42 16.42
CA SER A 110 30.27 -18.81 15.75
C SER A 110 29.96 -18.25 14.37
N GLU A 111 28.68 -18.29 13.95
CA GLU A 111 28.25 -17.80 12.62
C GLU A 111 28.56 -16.32 12.43
N LYS A 112 28.97 -15.97 11.22
CA LYS A 112 29.31 -14.61 10.80
C LYS A 112 28.31 -14.07 9.79
N TRP A 113 28.06 -12.77 9.83
CA TRP A 113 27.19 -12.09 8.88
C TRP A 113 27.55 -12.41 7.42
N ALA A 114 28.82 -12.38 7.09
CA ALA A 114 29.30 -12.64 5.72
C ALA A 114 28.84 -14.00 5.14
N THR A 115 28.66 -15.01 5.99
CA THR A 115 28.25 -16.37 5.57
C THR A 115 26.77 -16.65 5.77
N ALA A 116 26.03 -15.76 6.43
CA ALA A 116 24.63 -15.98 6.78
C ALA A 116 23.66 -15.05 6.04
N ASN A 117 24.09 -13.82 5.66
CA ASN A 117 23.22 -12.81 5.10
C ASN A 117 22.52 -13.25 3.80
N LEU A 118 21.33 -12.70 3.54
CA LEU A 118 20.53 -13.01 2.35
C LEU A 118 20.94 -12.20 1.11
N TYR A 119 21.80 -11.19 1.24
CA TYR A 119 22.21 -10.33 0.14
C TYR A 119 23.26 -11.01 -0.76
N ASP A 120 24.23 -11.67 -0.15
CA ASP A 120 25.38 -12.24 -0.86
C ASP A 120 25.31 -13.77 -0.97
N ASN A 121 24.64 -14.42 -0.04
CA ASN A 121 24.60 -15.87 0.05
C ASN A 121 23.42 -16.48 -0.72
N PRO A 122 23.58 -17.70 -1.28
CA PRO A 122 22.48 -18.44 -1.89
C PRO A 122 21.36 -18.71 -0.89
N PHE A 123 20.12 -18.66 -1.36
CA PHE A 123 18.95 -19.12 -0.60
C PHE A 123 18.20 -20.22 -1.33
N SER A 124 17.41 -21.00 -0.59
CA SER A 124 16.80 -22.23 -1.08
C SER A 124 15.75 -21.96 -2.17
N THR A 125 16.05 -22.36 -3.41
CA THR A 125 15.09 -22.34 -4.52
C THR A 125 13.91 -23.30 -4.29
N ALA A 126 14.12 -24.36 -3.51
CA ALA A 126 13.09 -25.31 -3.11
C ALA A 126 12.07 -24.64 -2.17
N VAL A 127 12.53 -23.93 -1.14
CA VAL A 127 11.67 -23.15 -0.24
C VAL A 127 10.92 -22.07 -1.01
N ALA A 128 11.57 -21.33 -1.88
CA ALA A 128 10.93 -20.32 -2.74
C ALA A 128 9.82 -20.93 -3.61
N SER A 129 10.08 -22.09 -4.21
CA SER A 129 9.08 -22.84 -4.99
C SER A 129 7.89 -23.25 -4.15
N MET A 130 8.10 -23.83 -2.96
CA MET A 130 7.03 -24.23 -2.04
C MET A 130 6.22 -23.03 -1.55
N ALA A 131 6.88 -21.94 -1.16
CA ALA A 131 6.22 -20.71 -0.72
C ALA A 131 5.31 -20.12 -1.79
N PHE A 132 5.67 -20.29 -3.05
CA PHE A 132 4.89 -19.81 -4.19
C PHE A 132 3.76 -20.75 -4.59
N THR A 133 4.01 -22.06 -4.64
CA THR A 133 3.05 -23.05 -5.17
C THR A 133 2.24 -23.77 -4.09
N GLY A 134 2.78 -23.98 -2.89
CA GLY A 134 2.31 -24.94 -1.90
C GLY A 134 2.67 -26.38 -2.24
N ASP A 135 3.54 -26.66 -3.22
CA ASP A 135 3.89 -28.01 -3.67
C ASP A 135 4.74 -28.74 -2.62
N LYS A 136 4.27 -29.92 -2.19
CA LYS A 136 4.88 -30.76 -1.15
C LYS A 136 5.90 -31.78 -1.68
N ARG A 137 6.07 -31.89 -3.01
CA ARG A 137 6.91 -32.92 -3.64
C ARG A 137 8.39 -32.56 -3.71
N THR A 138 8.77 -31.37 -3.26
CA THR A 138 10.14 -30.88 -3.33
C THR A 138 10.92 -31.32 -2.11
N SER A 139 11.98 -32.12 -2.28
CA SER A 139 12.92 -32.41 -1.19
C SER A 139 13.75 -31.16 -0.86
N VAL A 140 13.82 -30.82 0.42
CA VAL A 140 14.51 -29.63 0.89
C VAL A 140 15.76 -30.02 1.67
N ARG A 141 16.92 -29.65 1.15
CA ARG A 141 18.18 -29.62 1.89
C ARG A 141 18.59 -28.18 2.11
N ASP A 142 19.23 -27.86 3.21
CA ASP A 142 19.75 -26.51 3.53
C ASP A 142 18.66 -25.41 3.48
N ALA A 143 17.52 -25.67 4.15
CA ALA A 143 16.37 -24.79 4.12
C ALA A 143 16.46 -23.55 5.02
N SER A 144 17.43 -23.49 5.94
CA SER A 144 17.48 -22.45 6.99
C SER A 144 17.71 -21.03 6.45
N THR A 145 18.29 -20.90 5.26
CA THR A 145 18.58 -19.61 4.63
C THR A 145 17.60 -19.36 3.50
N SER A 146 16.53 -18.63 3.79
CA SER A 146 15.53 -18.24 2.79
C SER A 146 14.82 -16.95 3.21
N PRO A 147 14.65 -15.96 2.32
CA PRO A 147 13.92 -14.73 2.61
C PRO A 147 12.41 -14.97 2.80
N GLU A 148 11.88 -16.13 2.39
CA GLU A 148 10.47 -16.46 2.46
C GLU A 148 9.92 -16.46 3.90
N TYR A 149 10.77 -16.73 4.88
CA TYR A 149 10.42 -16.79 6.29
C TYR A 149 10.06 -15.44 6.90
N SER A 150 10.63 -14.34 6.38
CA SER A 150 10.39 -12.97 6.87
C SER A 150 9.68 -12.07 5.86
N THR A 151 9.32 -12.61 4.68
CA THR A 151 8.63 -11.83 3.65
C THR A 151 7.17 -11.60 4.02
N ASN A 152 6.70 -10.36 3.99
CA ASN A 152 5.34 -9.97 4.31
C ASN A 152 4.39 -9.96 3.09
N GLY A 153 3.07 -9.81 3.36
CA GLY A 153 2.01 -9.65 2.36
C GLY A 153 1.31 -10.95 1.98
N ASN A 154 0.06 -10.85 1.55
CA ASN A 154 -0.86 -11.98 1.40
C ASN A 154 -0.85 -12.63 0.00
N LEU A 155 -0.42 -11.92 -1.04
CA LEU A 155 -0.31 -12.50 -2.38
C LEU A 155 0.81 -13.54 -2.44
N ARG A 156 0.64 -14.55 -3.32
CA ARG A 156 1.70 -15.50 -3.62
C ARG A 156 2.95 -14.75 -4.04
N LYS A 157 4.08 -15.07 -3.46
CA LYS A 157 5.36 -14.46 -3.81
C LYS A 157 6.52 -15.34 -3.41
N CYS A 158 7.62 -15.17 -4.13
CA CYS A 158 8.90 -15.76 -3.76
C CYS A 158 10.06 -14.92 -4.29
N TRP A 159 11.19 -15.07 -3.64
CA TRP A 159 12.45 -14.47 -4.06
C TRP A 159 13.28 -15.45 -4.88
N ARG A 160 13.88 -14.95 -5.94
CA ARG A 160 14.76 -15.74 -6.78
C ARG A 160 16.05 -14.97 -7.08
N ARG A 161 17.16 -15.67 -7.07
CA ARG A 161 18.45 -15.11 -7.52
C ARG A 161 18.71 -15.59 -8.94
N LEU A 162 18.72 -14.66 -9.88
CA LEU A 162 18.96 -14.93 -11.30
C LEU A 162 20.03 -13.98 -11.81
N ASN A 163 21.05 -14.53 -12.47
CA ASN A 163 22.16 -13.74 -13.05
C ASN A 163 22.76 -12.71 -12.05
N GLY A 164 22.93 -13.11 -10.81
CA GLY A 164 23.45 -12.24 -9.75
C GLY A 164 22.45 -11.26 -9.14
N GLN A 165 21.27 -11.11 -9.72
CA GLN A 165 20.21 -10.24 -9.18
C GLN A 165 19.22 -11.00 -8.30
N VAL A 166 18.78 -10.36 -7.23
CA VAL A 166 17.68 -10.85 -6.38
C VAL A 166 16.39 -10.21 -6.87
N LEU A 167 15.46 -11.04 -7.31
CA LEU A 167 14.17 -10.63 -7.87
C LEU A 167 13.02 -11.16 -7.02
N LEU A 168 12.05 -10.30 -6.74
CA LEU A 168 10.76 -10.71 -6.19
C LEU A 168 9.84 -11.14 -7.34
N TYR A 169 9.27 -12.33 -7.24
CA TYR A 169 8.18 -12.83 -8.08
C TYR A 169 6.88 -12.74 -7.30
N LYS A 170 5.90 -12.03 -7.80
CA LYS A 170 4.61 -11.82 -7.12
C LYS A 170 3.47 -12.20 -8.05
N GLY A 171 2.72 -13.21 -7.67
CA GLY A 171 1.54 -13.69 -8.40
C GLY A 171 0.26 -12.94 -8.02
N SER A 172 -0.85 -13.36 -8.62
CA SER A 172 -2.17 -12.82 -8.30
C SER A 172 -2.78 -13.43 -7.04
N GLY A 173 -3.83 -12.79 -6.52
CA GLY A 173 -4.64 -13.30 -5.40
C GLY A 173 -5.62 -14.41 -5.80
N HIS A 174 -5.89 -14.62 -7.09
CA HIS A 174 -6.83 -15.61 -7.59
C HIS A 174 -6.12 -16.92 -7.95
N ASP A 175 -6.80 -18.04 -7.72
CA ASP A 175 -6.16 -19.38 -7.69
C ASP A 175 -6.41 -20.26 -8.90
N ASP A 176 -7.32 -19.86 -9.77
CA ASP A 176 -7.94 -20.80 -10.68
C ASP A 176 -7.25 -20.79 -12.04
N GLY A 177 -6.44 -21.82 -12.24
CA GLY A 177 -5.82 -22.09 -13.51
C GLY A 177 -4.73 -21.12 -13.93
N GLY A 178 -3.85 -21.53 -14.79
CA GLY A 178 -2.85 -20.65 -15.36
C GLY A 178 -3.53 -19.53 -16.17
N PHE A 179 -2.89 -18.40 -16.26
CA PHE A 179 -3.31 -17.24 -17.06
C PHE A 179 -3.86 -17.62 -18.45
N PHE A 180 -3.44 -18.77 -18.96
CA PHE A 180 -3.79 -19.28 -20.28
C PHE A 180 -4.98 -20.27 -20.31
N GLU A 181 -5.41 -20.82 -19.17
CA GLU A 181 -6.40 -21.91 -19.14
C GLU A 181 -7.85 -21.45 -18.92
N HIS A 182 -8.06 -20.30 -18.26
CA HIS A 182 -9.41 -19.77 -18.03
C HIS A 182 -9.48 -18.26 -18.26
N ARG A 183 -10.14 -17.85 -19.31
CA ARG A 183 -10.35 -16.43 -19.69
C ARG A 183 -11.12 -15.62 -18.63
N ASN A 184 -11.69 -16.24 -17.60
CA ASN A 184 -12.64 -15.62 -16.67
C ASN A 184 -12.14 -15.48 -15.22
N ALA A 185 -10.94 -15.97 -14.88
CA ALA A 185 -10.42 -15.94 -13.50
C ALA A 185 -9.07 -15.23 -13.48
N VAL A 186 -9.08 -13.91 -13.62
CA VAL A 186 -7.83 -13.15 -13.75
C VAL A 186 -7.68 -12.18 -12.60
N GLY A 187 -6.69 -12.45 -11.74
CA GLY A 187 -6.09 -11.42 -10.91
C GLY A 187 -5.15 -10.59 -11.79
N TYR A 188 -5.50 -9.35 -12.04
CA TYR A 188 -4.70 -8.43 -12.83
C TYR A 188 -3.58 -7.75 -12.03
N GLU A 189 -3.33 -8.18 -10.78
CA GLU A 189 -2.34 -7.57 -9.91
C GLU A 189 -0.92 -7.51 -10.55
N PRO A 190 -0.40 -8.58 -11.19
CA PRO A 190 0.90 -8.52 -11.87
C PRO A 190 0.94 -7.49 -13.00
N LEU A 191 -0.09 -7.44 -13.83
CA LEU A 191 -0.21 -6.47 -14.92
C LEU A 191 -0.36 -5.04 -14.38
N SER A 192 -1.08 -4.87 -13.27
CA SER A 192 -1.24 -3.58 -12.62
C SER A 192 0.10 -3.03 -12.09
N GLU A 193 0.96 -3.87 -11.49
CA GLU A 193 2.33 -3.48 -11.10
C GLU A 193 3.13 -2.98 -12.31
N TYR A 194 3.10 -3.74 -13.41
CA TYR A 194 3.83 -3.42 -14.63
C TYR A 194 3.39 -2.08 -15.24
N TYR A 195 2.08 -1.87 -15.39
CA TYR A 195 1.55 -0.64 -15.99
C TYR A 195 1.62 0.57 -15.04
N ALA A 196 1.47 0.36 -13.73
CA ALA A 196 1.66 1.43 -12.75
C ALA A 196 3.11 1.94 -12.73
N ALA A 197 4.10 1.05 -12.89
CA ALA A 197 5.50 1.45 -13.00
C ALA A 197 5.77 2.34 -14.22
N GLN A 198 5.10 2.10 -15.36
CA GLN A 198 5.21 2.96 -16.54
C GLN A 198 4.69 4.39 -16.28
N ILE A 199 3.57 4.50 -15.55
CA ILE A 199 3.03 5.81 -15.15
C ILE A 199 3.99 6.51 -14.19
N ALA A 200 4.52 5.79 -13.18
CA ALA A 200 5.49 6.36 -12.24
C ALA A 200 6.76 6.87 -12.96
N ALA A 201 7.26 6.10 -13.95
CA ALA A 201 8.39 6.49 -14.78
C ALA A 201 8.08 7.76 -15.59
N ALA A 202 6.91 7.83 -16.23
CA ALA A 202 6.47 8.99 -17.01
C ALA A 202 6.28 10.23 -16.10
N MET A 203 5.85 10.05 -14.86
CA MET A 203 5.76 11.10 -13.84
C MET A 203 7.14 11.44 -13.21
N LYS A 204 8.21 10.74 -13.57
CA LYS A 204 9.56 10.89 -13.00
C LYS A 204 9.58 10.73 -11.46
N LEU A 205 8.77 9.83 -10.95
CA LEU A 205 8.74 9.50 -9.52
C LEU A 205 9.75 8.40 -9.21
N PRO A 206 10.48 8.46 -8.08
CA PRO A 206 11.29 7.34 -7.62
C PRO A 206 10.40 6.11 -7.40
N HIS A 207 10.63 5.04 -8.15
CA HIS A 207 9.82 3.82 -8.09
C HIS A 207 10.66 2.58 -8.36
N VAL A 208 10.15 1.44 -7.91
CA VAL A 208 10.72 0.14 -8.25
C VAL A 208 10.27 -0.22 -9.67
N PRO A 209 11.18 -0.55 -10.59
CA PRO A 209 10.82 -1.01 -11.92
C PRO A 209 10.19 -2.40 -11.86
N TYR A 210 9.13 -2.60 -12.62
CA TYR A 210 8.44 -3.88 -12.71
C TYR A 210 8.48 -4.43 -14.12
N ASP A 211 8.60 -5.74 -14.21
CA ASP A 211 8.47 -6.52 -15.42
C ASP A 211 7.52 -7.70 -15.20
N LEU A 212 7.21 -8.45 -16.24
CA LEU A 212 6.36 -9.63 -16.17
C LEU A 212 7.16 -10.91 -16.48
N ALA A 213 6.80 -11.99 -15.82
CA ALA A 213 7.39 -13.29 -16.06
C ALA A 213 6.39 -14.41 -15.77
N GLN A 214 6.65 -15.58 -16.32
CA GLN A 214 5.96 -16.80 -15.95
C GLN A 214 6.79 -17.57 -14.93
N PHE A 215 6.18 -17.95 -13.80
CA PHE A 215 6.80 -18.85 -12.83
C PHE A 215 5.80 -19.92 -12.38
N LYS A 216 6.18 -21.20 -12.52
CA LYS A 216 5.31 -22.34 -12.17
C LYS A 216 3.92 -22.24 -12.83
N HIS A 217 3.90 -21.96 -14.13
CA HIS A 217 2.71 -21.80 -14.96
C HIS A 217 1.79 -20.64 -14.57
N ARG A 218 2.27 -19.68 -13.76
CA ARG A 218 1.51 -18.51 -13.33
C ARG A 218 2.17 -17.23 -13.79
N LEU A 219 1.36 -16.24 -14.19
CA LEU A 219 1.82 -14.90 -14.44
C LEU A 219 2.26 -14.24 -13.13
N CYS A 220 3.41 -13.60 -13.15
CA CYS A 220 3.97 -12.84 -12.03
C CYS A 220 4.40 -11.45 -12.49
N SER A 221 4.25 -10.46 -11.64
CA SER A 221 5.13 -9.31 -11.69
C SER A 221 6.49 -9.68 -11.09
N THR A 222 7.53 -9.10 -11.66
CA THR A 222 8.89 -9.24 -11.14
C THR A 222 9.50 -7.87 -10.90
N CYS A 223 10.25 -7.74 -9.82
CA CYS A 223 10.99 -6.52 -9.56
C CYS A 223 12.31 -6.81 -8.86
N PRO A 224 13.36 -6.00 -9.09
CA PRO A 224 14.61 -6.13 -8.37
C PRO A 224 14.44 -5.74 -6.91
N LEU A 225 15.25 -6.37 -6.07
CA LEU A 225 15.43 -5.95 -4.68
C LEU A 225 16.01 -4.53 -4.66
N PHE A 226 15.36 -3.60 -3.95
CA PHE A 226 15.82 -2.22 -3.82
C PHE A 226 16.63 -1.96 -2.53
N THR A 227 16.78 -2.99 -1.70
CA THR A 227 17.65 -2.98 -0.52
C THR A 227 18.96 -3.72 -0.80
N SER A 228 19.91 -3.55 0.11
CA SER A 228 21.23 -4.19 0.03
C SER A 228 21.82 -4.35 1.43
N ASP A 229 22.99 -4.94 1.55
CA ASP A 229 23.73 -4.94 2.82
C ASP A 229 23.94 -3.51 3.37
N LYS A 230 24.10 -2.50 2.50
CA LYS A 230 24.30 -1.10 2.92
C LYS A 230 23.00 -0.32 3.11
N THR A 231 21.93 -0.72 2.43
CA THR A 231 20.68 0.04 2.41
C THR A 231 19.52 -0.85 2.83
N GLY A 232 18.91 -0.54 3.97
CA GLY A 232 17.73 -1.22 4.48
C GLY A 232 16.43 -0.51 4.10
N PHE A 233 15.30 -1.13 4.47
CA PHE A 233 13.95 -0.59 4.35
C PHE A 233 13.23 -0.64 5.70
N LEU A 234 12.73 0.51 6.16
CA LEU A 234 11.88 0.64 7.33
C LEU A 234 10.48 1.07 6.92
N ALA A 235 9.50 0.20 7.06
CA ALA A 235 8.12 0.54 6.74
C ALA A 235 7.57 1.64 7.66
N ALA A 236 6.75 2.53 7.13
CA ALA A 236 6.17 3.66 7.87
C ALA A 236 5.45 3.23 9.16
N ARG A 237 4.84 2.03 9.18
CA ARG A 237 4.14 1.47 10.35
C ARG A 237 4.96 1.39 11.63
N TYR A 238 6.27 1.37 11.53
CA TYR A 238 7.16 1.27 12.70
C TYR A 238 7.49 2.62 13.32
N VAL A 239 7.27 3.72 12.61
CA VAL A 239 7.64 5.06 13.06
C VAL A 239 6.49 6.06 13.02
N LEU A 240 5.41 5.74 12.32
CA LEU A 240 4.25 6.60 12.15
C LEU A 240 2.94 5.83 12.41
N ASN A 241 2.00 6.46 13.07
CA ASN A 241 0.61 6.03 13.06
C ASN A 241 -0.11 6.53 11.78
N ARG A 242 -1.38 6.16 11.61
CA ARG A 242 -2.16 6.52 10.43
C ARG A 242 -2.34 8.03 10.26
N GLU A 243 -2.60 8.75 11.32
CA GLU A 243 -2.81 10.20 11.29
C GLU A 243 -1.52 10.93 10.95
N GLN A 244 -0.43 10.58 11.62
CA GLN A 244 0.90 11.12 11.32
C GLN A 244 1.31 10.92 9.86
N ALA A 245 1.07 9.73 9.31
CA ALA A 245 1.40 9.42 7.93
C ALA A 245 0.53 10.21 6.93
N ARG A 246 -0.75 10.48 7.27
CA ARG A 246 -1.67 11.28 6.44
C ARG A 246 -1.26 12.76 6.37
N GLU A 247 -0.62 13.26 7.39
CA GLU A 247 -0.20 14.67 7.50
C GLU A 247 1.25 14.90 7.04
N ASP A 248 2.03 13.84 6.87
CA ASP A 248 3.45 13.92 6.53
C ASP A 248 3.65 14.26 5.05
N VAL A 249 4.02 15.51 4.78
CA VAL A 249 4.24 16.03 3.42
C VAL A 249 5.32 15.28 2.64
N ARG A 250 6.21 14.54 3.30
CA ARG A 250 7.22 13.71 2.62
C ARG A 250 6.60 12.64 1.74
N PHE A 251 5.41 12.15 2.09
CA PHE A 251 4.68 11.12 1.34
C PHE A 251 3.68 11.68 0.32
N ALA A 252 3.61 13.01 0.15
CA ALA A 252 2.64 13.65 -0.73
C ALA A 252 2.68 13.12 -2.16
N ASP A 253 3.87 12.91 -2.73
CA ASP A 253 4.04 12.36 -4.08
C ASP A 253 3.51 10.91 -4.20
N ILE A 254 3.67 10.09 -3.15
CA ILE A 254 3.15 8.70 -3.14
C ILE A 254 1.62 8.72 -3.15
N PHE A 255 1.00 9.55 -2.31
CA PHE A 255 -0.45 9.64 -2.20
C PHE A 255 -1.08 10.28 -3.43
N PHE A 256 -0.38 11.25 -4.02
CA PHE A 256 -0.78 11.81 -5.30
C PHE A 256 -0.72 10.78 -6.43
N PHE A 257 0.33 9.98 -6.48
CA PHE A 257 0.45 8.87 -7.42
C PHE A 257 -0.68 7.85 -7.25
N ASP A 258 -0.99 7.45 -6.01
CA ASP A 258 -2.11 6.56 -5.71
C ASP A 258 -3.45 7.11 -6.23
N ALA A 259 -3.65 8.44 -6.11
CA ALA A 259 -4.83 9.09 -6.66
C ALA A 259 -4.89 9.02 -8.20
N VAL A 260 -3.75 9.08 -8.87
CA VAL A 260 -3.66 8.97 -10.35
C VAL A 260 -3.96 7.56 -10.83
N ILE A 261 -3.38 6.54 -10.18
CA ILE A 261 -3.51 5.13 -10.58
C ILE A 261 -4.67 4.39 -9.91
N PHE A 262 -5.46 5.05 -9.07
CA PHE A 262 -6.54 4.43 -8.29
C PHE A 262 -6.06 3.27 -7.39
N ASN A 263 -4.95 3.43 -6.70
CA ASN A 263 -4.44 2.41 -5.78
C ASN A 263 -5.31 2.34 -4.52
N THR A 264 -5.99 1.23 -4.33
CA THR A 264 -6.94 1.02 -3.22
C THR A 264 -6.31 0.40 -1.98
N ASP A 265 -5.04 0.03 -2.01
CA ASP A 265 -4.41 -0.75 -0.92
C ASP A 265 -3.18 -0.08 -0.30
N ARG A 266 -2.93 1.21 -0.51
CA ARG A 266 -1.85 1.89 0.18
C ARG A 266 -2.05 1.82 1.69
N HIS A 267 -1.09 1.27 2.41
CA HIS A 267 -1.11 1.15 3.87
C HIS A 267 0.32 1.34 4.41
N LEU A 268 0.45 1.58 5.72
CA LEU A 268 1.73 1.88 6.38
C LEU A 268 2.83 0.81 6.21
N GLY A 269 2.53 -0.30 5.58
CA GLY A 269 3.48 -1.39 5.33
C GLY A 269 4.12 -1.39 3.95
N ASN A 270 3.55 -0.64 2.98
CA ASN A 270 4.03 -0.63 1.60
C ASN A 270 4.54 0.74 1.13
N PHE A 271 4.96 1.56 2.08
CA PHE A 271 5.80 2.74 1.90
C PHE A 271 6.60 3.01 3.18
N GLY A 272 7.62 3.82 3.13
CA GLY A 272 8.45 4.12 4.29
C GLY A 272 9.80 4.73 3.90
N PHE A 273 10.82 4.33 4.62
CA PHE A 273 12.13 4.96 4.58
C PHE A 273 13.23 3.97 4.17
N LEU A 274 14.21 4.46 3.46
CA LEU A 274 15.50 3.81 3.34
C LEU A 274 16.31 4.03 4.62
N VAL A 275 17.12 3.06 4.96
CA VAL A 275 18.02 3.08 6.14
C VAL A 275 19.44 2.90 5.64
N ASP A 276 20.35 3.74 6.09
CA ASP A 276 21.78 3.47 6.00
C ASP A 276 22.16 2.44 7.08
N ASN A 277 22.43 1.22 6.65
CA ASN A 277 22.73 0.11 7.57
C ASN A 277 24.11 0.24 8.25
N ASP A 278 25.04 1.06 7.73
CA ASP A 278 26.36 1.23 8.32
C ASP A 278 26.30 2.08 9.60
N ILE A 279 25.41 3.07 9.60
CA ILE A 279 25.22 3.96 10.76
C ILE A 279 23.87 3.74 11.46
N ASN A 280 22.98 2.92 10.90
CA ASN A 280 21.62 2.61 11.37
C ASN A 280 20.76 3.86 11.54
N GLU A 281 20.70 4.70 10.48
CA GLU A 281 19.91 5.94 10.44
C GLU A 281 19.06 6.02 9.18
N LEU A 282 18.00 6.85 9.21
CA LEU A 282 17.16 7.08 8.03
C LEU A 282 17.95 7.83 6.94
N ALA A 283 17.94 7.28 5.72
CA ALA A 283 18.69 7.80 4.57
C ALA A 283 17.80 8.51 3.53
N GLY A 284 16.47 8.41 3.65
CA GLY A 284 15.53 9.02 2.71
C GLY A 284 14.24 8.23 2.57
N LEU A 285 13.44 8.54 1.56
CA LEU A 285 12.21 7.80 1.26
C LEU A 285 12.53 6.57 0.41
N ALA A 286 11.82 5.48 0.67
CA ALA A 286 11.84 4.33 -0.19
C ALA A 286 11.19 4.65 -1.55
N PRO A 287 11.63 4.03 -2.65
CA PRO A 287 10.95 4.16 -3.94
C PRO A 287 9.52 3.64 -3.84
N ILE A 288 8.62 4.10 -4.71
CA ILE A 288 7.23 3.63 -4.76
C ILE A 288 7.22 2.17 -5.21
N PHE A 289 6.52 1.32 -4.47
CA PHE A 289 6.36 -0.11 -4.75
C PHE A 289 4.98 -0.61 -4.32
N ASP A 290 4.64 -1.86 -4.62
CA ASP A 290 3.41 -2.54 -4.25
C ASP A 290 2.14 -1.82 -4.74
N ASN A 291 2.03 -1.70 -6.07
CA ASN A 291 0.91 -1.06 -6.76
C ASN A 291 -0.05 -2.08 -7.39
N GLY A 292 -0.01 -3.34 -6.99
CA GLY A 292 -0.82 -4.41 -7.57
C GLY A 292 -2.33 -4.21 -7.43
N TYR A 293 -2.77 -3.47 -6.42
CA TYR A 293 -4.18 -3.13 -6.21
C TYR A 293 -4.57 -1.77 -6.81
N SER A 294 -3.97 -1.42 -7.95
CA SER A 294 -4.27 -0.23 -8.74
C SER A 294 -4.87 -0.58 -10.09
N LEU A 295 -5.15 0.40 -10.93
CA LEU A 295 -5.60 0.25 -12.32
C LEU A 295 -6.72 -0.79 -12.47
N PHE A 296 -7.63 -0.83 -11.51
CA PHE A 296 -8.80 -1.74 -11.48
C PHE A 296 -8.46 -3.24 -11.42
N SER A 297 -7.29 -3.63 -10.94
CA SER A 297 -6.84 -5.03 -10.92
C SER A 297 -7.82 -6.01 -10.27
N GLN A 298 -8.64 -5.52 -9.33
CA GLN A 298 -9.66 -6.31 -8.62
C GLN A 298 -11.06 -6.24 -9.26
N ALA A 299 -11.23 -5.43 -10.32
CA ALA A 299 -12.49 -5.38 -11.04
C ALA A 299 -12.54 -6.55 -12.01
N ILE A 300 -13.40 -7.52 -11.74
CA ILE A 300 -13.70 -8.63 -12.63
C ILE A 300 -14.84 -8.17 -13.54
N SER A 301 -14.64 -8.20 -14.85
CA SER A 301 -15.69 -8.01 -15.82
C SER A 301 -16.35 -9.36 -16.10
N GLU A 302 -17.64 -9.47 -15.83
CA GLU A 302 -18.45 -10.60 -16.28
C GLU A 302 -18.77 -10.45 -17.77
N ASN A 303 -17.84 -10.92 -18.60
CA ASN A 303 -18.20 -11.45 -19.92
C ASN A 303 -18.64 -10.59 -21.08
N THR A 304 -18.26 -9.41 -21.38
CA THR A 304 -18.25 -8.94 -22.78
C THR A 304 -17.61 -7.57 -22.93
N GLN A 305 -17.11 -7.25 -24.12
CA GLN A 305 -16.50 -5.95 -24.44
C GLN A 305 -17.40 -4.76 -24.05
N ASP A 306 -18.72 -4.90 -24.16
CA ASP A 306 -19.69 -3.82 -23.86
C ASP A 306 -19.88 -3.53 -22.36
N ASN A 307 -19.49 -4.45 -21.47
CA ASN A 307 -19.67 -4.31 -20.03
C ASN A 307 -18.44 -3.80 -19.29
N GLU A 308 -17.24 -3.91 -19.87
CA GLU A 308 -15.98 -3.53 -19.21
C GLU A 308 -16.02 -2.08 -18.70
N PHE A 309 -16.44 -1.14 -19.55
CA PHE A 309 -16.55 0.27 -19.17
C PHE A 309 -17.55 0.50 -18.02
N LYS A 310 -18.72 -0.14 -18.07
CA LYS A 310 -19.72 -0.02 -17.01
C LYS A 310 -19.24 -0.60 -15.69
N ASP A 311 -18.56 -1.73 -15.75
CA ASP A 311 -18.10 -2.45 -14.56
C ASP A 311 -16.93 -1.75 -13.88
N LEU A 312 -15.99 -1.23 -14.63
CA LEU A 312 -14.91 -0.39 -14.09
C LEU A 312 -15.44 0.92 -13.50
N ARG A 313 -16.43 1.55 -14.14
CA ARG A 313 -17.08 2.74 -13.59
C ARG A 313 -17.84 2.47 -12.30
N LYS A 314 -18.55 1.35 -12.19
CA LYS A 314 -19.22 0.92 -10.96
C LYS A 314 -18.21 0.60 -9.86
N PHE A 315 -17.10 -0.02 -10.23
CA PHE A 315 -16.02 -0.33 -9.31
C PHE A 315 -15.45 0.97 -8.69
N LEU A 316 -15.11 1.96 -9.51
CA LEU A 316 -14.63 3.26 -9.05
C LEU A 316 -15.59 3.97 -8.11
N ALA A 317 -16.88 3.90 -8.40
CA ALA A 317 -17.90 4.56 -7.56
C ALA A 317 -18.04 3.97 -6.16
N ARG A 318 -17.46 2.78 -5.91
CA ARG A 318 -17.53 2.03 -4.65
C ARG A 318 -16.21 1.95 -3.88
N LYS A 319 -15.11 2.38 -4.50
CA LYS A 319 -13.77 2.24 -3.92
C LYS A 319 -13.24 3.59 -3.48
N GLU A 320 -12.71 3.57 -2.28
CA GLU A 320 -12.02 4.68 -1.63
C GLU A 320 -10.59 4.26 -1.30
N PRO A 321 -9.67 5.21 -1.15
CA PRO A 321 -8.32 4.89 -0.70
C PRO A 321 -8.34 4.33 0.72
N LYS A 322 -7.52 3.35 1.00
CA LYS A 322 -7.49 2.68 2.32
C LYS A 322 -6.93 3.57 3.43
N LEU A 323 -6.03 4.48 3.09
CA LEU A 323 -5.29 5.30 4.04
C LEU A 323 -5.96 6.64 4.33
N TYR A 324 -6.67 7.26 3.35
CA TYR A 324 -7.33 8.57 3.47
C TYR A 324 -8.82 8.49 3.14
N ASP A 325 -9.53 9.59 3.42
CA ASP A 325 -10.98 9.63 3.25
C ASP A 325 -11.36 9.93 1.79
N HIS A 326 -10.52 10.71 1.08
CA HIS A 326 -10.73 11.04 -0.33
C HIS A 326 -9.43 10.96 -1.14
N TRP A 327 -9.53 10.69 -2.45
CA TRP A 327 -8.38 10.51 -3.35
C TRP A 327 -7.42 11.70 -3.44
N LEU A 328 -7.89 12.91 -3.14
CA LEU A 328 -7.07 14.12 -3.18
C LEU A 328 -6.78 14.71 -1.80
N ASP A 329 -6.94 13.92 -0.75
CA ASP A 329 -6.49 14.27 0.61
C ASP A 329 -4.96 14.13 0.68
N ILE A 330 -4.27 14.97 -0.08
CA ILE A 330 -2.81 14.99 -0.19
C ILE A 330 -2.24 15.90 0.90
N PRO A 331 -1.28 15.42 1.73
CA PRO A 331 -0.60 16.28 2.69
C PRO A 331 0.05 17.48 1.99
N GLY A 332 -0.23 18.68 2.48
CA GLY A 332 0.21 19.92 1.81
C GLY A 332 -0.57 20.30 0.56
N GLY A 333 -1.57 19.49 0.15
CA GLY A 333 -2.40 19.72 -1.03
C GLY A 333 -1.73 19.34 -2.35
N VAL A 334 -2.47 19.49 -3.44
CA VAL A 334 -1.95 19.26 -4.80
C VAL A 334 -1.10 20.46 -5.21
N THR A 335 0.18 20.25 -5.44
CA THR A 335 1.16 21.30 -5.80
C THR A 335 1.24 21.52 -7.32
N ASP A 336 1.79 22.65 -7.74
CA ASP A 336 2.03 22.94 -9.17
C ASP A 336 3.00 21.92 -9.79
N ALA A 337 4.02 21.50 -9.07
CA ALA A 337 4.94 20.45 -9.54
C ALA A 337 4.23 19.09 -9.78
N MET A 338 3.22 18.75 -8.99
CA MET A 338 2.38 17.56 -9.22
C MET A 338 1.54 17.72 -10.47
N VAL A 339 0.96 18.91 -10.70
CA VAL A 339 0.17 19.21 -11.91
C VAL A 339 1.06 19.16 -13.15
N ASP A 340 2.26 19.72 -13.10
CA ASP A 340 3.23 19.70 -14.21
C ASP A 340 3.58 18.25 -14.62
N ARG A 341 3.75 17.35 -13.65
CA ARG A 341 3.93 15.92 -13.93
C ARG A 341 2.73 15.30 -14.64
N LEU A 342 1.49 15.73 -14.32
CA LEU A 342 0.29 15.25 -15.02
C LEU A 342 0.19 15.81 -16.43
N VAL A 343 0.56 17.05 -16.65
CA VAL A 343 0.61 17.65 -18.01
C VAL A 343 1.55 16.83 -18.89
N GLY A 344 2.69 16.37 -18.34
CA GLY A 344 3.60 15.45 -19.02
C GLY A 344 2.97 14.11 -19.43
N LEU A 345 1.90 13.66 -18.75
CA LEU A 345 1.16 12.46 -19.08
C LEU A 345 0.06 12.67 -20.14
N GLY A 346 -0.14 13.90 -20.65
CA GLY A 346 -1.24 14.19 -21.60
C GLY A 346 -1.18 13.37 -22.90
N LYS A 347 0.00 12.89 -23.29
CA LYS A 347 0.21 12.01 -24.46
C LYS A 347 0.73 10.63 -24.05
N PHE A 348 0.59 10.27 -22.78
CA PHE A 348 1.03 8.98 -22.29
C PHE A 348 0.15 7.86 -22.84
N GLU A 349 0.78 6.84 -23.37
CA GLU A 349 0.16 5.58 -23.79
C GLU A 349 0.91 4.43 -23.12
N PHE A 350 0.16 3.41 -22.73
CA PHE A 350 0.76 2.20 -22.18
C PHE A 350 1.53 1.46 -23.25
N ASN A 351 2.72 0.94 -22.87
CA ASN A 351 3.49 0.04 -23.68
C ASN A 351 3.16 -1.41 -23.28
N PRO A 352 2.41 -2.17 -24.10
CA PRO A 352 2.07 -3.56 -23.80
C PRO A 352 3.34 -4.42 -23.68
N HIS A 353 3.30 -5.38 -22.76
CA HIS A 353 4.39 -6.36 -22.65
C HIS A 353 4.35 -7.33 -23.86
N PRO A 354 5.49 -7.65 -24.47
CA PRO A 354 5.52 -8.46 -25.70
C PRO A 354 4.94 -9.88 -25.51
N ASP A 355 5.15 -10.49 -24.34
CA ASP A 355 4.75 -11.88 -24.08
C ASP A 355 3.48 -12.02 -23.25
N PHE A 356 3.10 -10.98 -22.50
CA PHE A 356 1.98 -11.04 -21.53
C PHE A 356 1.03 -9.85 -21.73
N VAL A 357 0.00 -10.07 -22.51
CA VAL A 357 -0.88 -8.99 -22.95
C VAL A 357 -2.13 -8.92 -22.08
N MET A 358 -2.47 -7.72 -21.62
CA MET A 358 -3.79 -7.42 -21.08
C MET A 358 -4.78 -7.40 -22.26
N PRO A 359 -6.04 -7.87 -22.11
CA PRO A 359 -7.02 -7.74 -23.18
C PRO A 359 -7.14 -6.29 -23.65
N ASP A 360 -7.08 -6.06 -24.98
CA ASP A 360 -7.01 -4.72 -25.59
C ASP A 360 -8.14 -3.81 -25.10
N ASN A 361 -9.37 -4.31 -25.13
CA ASN A 361 -10.53 -3.56 -24.64
C ASN A 361 -10.40 -3.10 -23.18
N ARG A 362 -9.71 -3.87 -22.33
CA ARG A 362 -9.47 -3.51 -20.94
C ARG A 362 -8.39 -2.45 -20.82
N LEU A 363 -7.30 -2.58 -21.56
CA LEU A 363 -6.21 -1.60 -21.53
C LEU A 363 -6.70 -0.24 -22.05
N ASP A 364 -7.48 -0.23 -23.14
CA ASP A 364 -8.10 0.99 -23.68
C ASP A 364 -9.02 1.69 -22.69
N VAL A 365 -9.82 0.92 -21.96
CA VAL A 365 -10.70 1.47 -20.93
C VAL A 365 -9.90 2.02 -19.75
N ILE A 366 -8.83 1.36 -19.32
CA ILE A 366 -7.91 1.87 -18.28
C ILE A 366 -7.25 3.16 -18.76
N GLN A 367 -6.77 3.21 -20.00
CA GLN A 367 -6.19 4.40 -20.62
C GLN A 367 -7.19 5.57 -20.61
N TYR A 368 -8.45 5.32 -21.00
CA TYR A 368 -9.50 6.33 -20.95
C TYR A 368 -9.75 6.85 -19.53
N PHE A 369 -9.86 5.97 -18.53
CA PHE A 369 -10.05 6.40 -17.14
C PHE A 369 -8.85 7.17 -16.60
N LEU A 370 -7.63 6.79 -16.94
CA LEU A 370 -6.41 7.51 -16.59
C LEU A 370 -6.45 8.94 -17.15
N GLN A 371 -6.71 9.11 -18.45
CA GLN A 371 -6.77 10.43 -19.09
C GLN A 371 -7.87 11.31 -18.48
N ASN A 372 -9.06 10.73 -18.21
CA ASN A 372 -10.13 11.46 -17.53
C ASN A 372 -9.75 11.85 -16.09
N ARG A 373 -9.01 10.99 -15.39
CA ARG A 373 -8.53 11.28 -14.04
C ARG A 373 -7.55 12.45 -14.03
N ILE A 374 -6.59 12.43 -14.93
CA ILE A 374 -5.62 13.52 -15.14
C ILE A 374 -6.33 14.84 -15.39
N ALA A 375 -7.25 14.87 -16.37
CA ALA A 375 -8.01 16.08 -16.69
C ALA A 375 -8.82 16.60 -15.48
N LYS A 376 -9.44 15.71 -14.70
CA LYS A 376 -10.18 16.10 -13.49
C LYS A 376 -9.28 16.70 -12.39
N ILE A 377 -8.11 16.15 -12.17
CA ILE A 377 -7.16 16.67 -11.16
C ILE A 377 -6.68 18.06 -11.58
N ILE A 378 -6.28 18.24 -12.83
CA ILE A 378 -5.87 19.55 -13.38
C ILE A 378 -7.00 20.58 -13.24
N CYS A 379 -8.21 20.22 -13.66
CA CYS A 379 -9.38 21.11 -13.56
C CYS A 379 -9.74 21.44 -12.09
N TYR A 380 -9.55 20.50 -11.16
CA TYR A 380 -9.75 20.73 -9.73
C TYR A 380 -8.78 21.79 -9.21
N ARG A 381 -7.50 21.70 -9.57
CA ARG A 381 -6.48 22.67 -9.18
C ARG A 381 -6.74 24.07 -9.74
N GLU A 382 -7.04 24.18 -11.04
CA GLU A 382 -7.39 25.45 -11.69
C GLU A 382 -8.58 26.15 -11.04
N LYS A 383 -9.62 25.38 -10.66
CA LYS A 383 -10.78 25.93 -9.94
C LYS A 383 -10.40 26.42 -8.55
N ALA A 384 -9.57 25.70 -7.83
CA ALA A 384 -9.07 26.10 -6.52
C ALA A 384 -8.26 27.41 -6.62
N ASP A 385 -7.36 27.53 -7.60
CA ASP A 385 -6.55 28.72 -7.81
C ASP A 385 -7.40 29.92 -8.21
N ARG A 386 -8.38 29.73 -9.10
CA ARG A 386 -9.34 30.79 -9.45
C ARG A 386 -10.14 31.25 -8.24
N TYR A 387 -10.60 30.32 -7.40
CA TYR A 387 -11.31 30.66 -6.17
C TYR A 387 -10.42 31.46 -5.21
N LEU A 388 -9.17 31.02 -5.00
CA LEU A 388 -8.21 31.70 -4.13
C LEU A 388 -7.82 33.09 -4.68
N SER A 389 -7.68 33.22 -6.00
CA SER A 389 -7.39 34.52 -6.64
C SER A 389 -8.54 35.52 -6.50
N ILE A 390 -9.78 35.04 -6.63
CA ILE A 390 -10.98 35.88 -6.40
C ILE A 390 -11.06 36.28 -4.93
N ARG A 391 -10.78 35.34 -4.01
CA ARG A 391 -10.77 35.62 -2.58
C ARG A 391 -9.73 36.67 -2.22
N ARG A 392 -8.48 36.54 -2.68
CA ARG A 392 -7.41 37.51 -2.44
C ARG A 392 -7.75 38.91 -2.98
N LYS A 393 -8.37 38.99 -4.16
CA LYS A 393 -8.86 40.25 -4.73
C LYS A 393 -9.97 40.87 -3.89
N ASN A 394 -10.87 40.05 -3.34
CA ASN A 394 -11.97 40.53 -2.48
C ASN A 394 -11.49 40.93 -1.09
N ASP A 395 -10.49 40.23 -0.52
CA ASP A 395 -9.88 40.58 0.77
C ASP A 395 -9.11 41.91 0.71
N THR A 396 -8.61 42.30 -0.47
CA THR A 396 -7.96 43.60 -0.71
C THR A 396 -8.97 44.73 -0.96
N ILE A 397 -10.24 44.41 -1.36
CA ILE A 397 -11.21 45.43 -1.77
C ILE A 397 -12.25 45.73 -0.67
N ASN A 398 -12.64 44.78 0.16
CA ASN A 398 -13.59 45.04 1.27
C ASN A 398 -13.69 43.89 2.30
N PRO A 399 -13.13 44.01 3.53
CA PRO A 399 -13.18 42.98 4.56
C PRO A 399 -14.62 42.62 5.00
N MET A 400 -15.55 43.58 4.98
CA MET A 400 -16.94 43.34 5.36
C MET A 400 -17.74 42.49 4.37
N ILE A 401 -17.36 42.48 3.08
CA ILE A 401 -18.02 41.63 2.07
C ILE A 401 -17.53 40.20 2.19
N SER A 402 -16.27 40.01 2.56
CA SER A 402 -15.66 38.69 2.82
C SER A 402 -16.40 37.95 3.95
N ASP A 403 -16.61 38.59 5.07
CA ASP A 403 -17.31 37.98 6.22
C ASP A 403 -18.77 37.61 5.90
N LYS A 404 -19.45 38.44 5.11
CA LYS A 404 -20.85 38.17 4.72
C LYS A 404 -20.96 37.01 3.77
N LEU A 405 -19.99 36.85 2.87
CA LEU A 405 -19.91 35.70 1.93
C LEU A 405 -19.52 34.42 2.65
N LEU A 406 -18.57 34.49 3.60
CA LEU A 406 -18.15 33.36 4.43
C LEU A 406 -19.30 32.87 5.33
N LYS A 407 -20.06 33.79 5.91
CA LYS A 407 -21.26 33.48 6.70
C LYS A 407 -22.31 32.79 5.83
N LYS A 408 -22.59 33.31 4.60
CA LYS A 408 -23.54 32.68 3.68
C LYS A 408 -23.08 31.30 3.20
N ALA A 409 -21.76 31.10 2.97
CA ALA A 409 -21.22 29.82 2.58
C ALA A 409 -21.35 28.78 3.70
N LYS A 410 -21.02 29.15 4.94
CA LYS A 410 -21.24 28.30 6.13
C LYS A 410 -22.72 27.97 6.38
N GLU A 411 -23.62 28.96 6.23
CA GLU A 411 -25.05 28.74 6.33
C GLU A 411 -25.58 27.76 5.26
N ALA A 412 -25.08 27.88 4.04
CA ALA A 412 -25.46 26.98 2.94
C ALA A 412 -24.92 25.55 3.14
N GLU A 413 -23.74 25.42 3.72
CA GLU A 413 -23.15 24.12 4.03
C GLU A 413 -23.85 23.45 5.23
N ASN A 414 -24.14 24.18 6.26
CA ASN A 414 -24.96 23.70 7.40
C ASN A 414 -26.32 23.21 6.92
N LEU A 415 -27.03 24.02 6.12
CA LEU A 415 -28.31 23.64 5.52
C LEU A 415 -28.20 22.36 4.69
N ARG A 416 -27.09 22.17 3.95
CA ARG A 416 -26.85 20.98 3.15
C ARG A 416 -26.65 19.75 4.02
N ASN A 417 -25.91 19.87 5.12
CA ASN A 417 -25.68 18.79 6.09
C ASN A 417 -26.98 18.38 6.78
N GLU A 418 -27.77 19.35 7.21
CA GLU A 418 -29.07 19.11 7.84
C GLU A 418 -30.07 18.48 6.85
N LEU A 419 -30.13 18.95 5.60
CA LEU A 419 -30.93 18.35 4.54
C LEU A 419 -30.52 16.90 4.27
N ARG A 420 -29.22 16.60 4.22
CA ARG A 420 -28.69 15.24 4.06
C ARG A 420 -29.19 14.33 5.19
N ALA A 421 -29.07 14.74 6.43
CA ALA A 421 -29.55 14.00 7.60
C ALA A 421 -31.08 13.80 7.55
N THR A 422 -31.81 14.86 7.26
CA THR A 422 -33.28 14.81 7.17
C THR A 422 -33.78 13.91 6.05
N LEU A 423 -33.20 13.98 4.87
CA LEU A 423 -33.60 13.15 3.72
C LEU A 423 -33.17 11.68 3.90
N LYS A 424 -32.11 11.41 4.69
CA LYS A 424 -31.75 10.04 5.08
C LYS A 424 -32.82 9.42 5.98
N SER A 425 -33.39 10.20 6.91
CA SER A 425 -34.45 9.76 7.82
C SER A 425 -35.83 9.79 7.18
N PHE A 426 -36.08 10.74 6.28
CA PHE A 426 -37.36 10.95 5.60
C PHE A 426 -37.18 11.05 4.06
N PRO A 427 -36.93 9.94 3.37
CA PRO A 427 -36.58 9.95 1.94
C PRO A 427 -37.68 10.49 1.00
N ARG A 428 -38.91 10.60 1.49
CA ARG A 428 -40.09 11.11 0.75
C ARG A 428 -40.54 12.48 1.19
N ALA A 429 -39.68 13.22 1.93
CA ALA A 429 -40.04 14.57 2.39
C ALA A 429 -40.29 15.51 1.21
N ARG A 430 -41.39 16.22 1.25
CA ARG A 430 -41.77 17.19 0.21
C ARG A 430 -41.00 18.50 0.38
N ILE A 431 -40.66 19.13 -0.77
CA ILE A 431 -39.85 20.36 -0.80
C ILE A 431 -40.51 21.51 -0.02
N ASP A 432 -41.84 21.67 -0.14
CA ASP A 432 -42.59 22.68 0.63
C ASP A 432 -42.47 22.48 2.16
N LYS A 433 -42.50 21.22 2.61
CA LYS A 433 -42.32 20.89 4.02
C LYS A 433 -40.90 21.11 4.50
N LEU A 434 -39.91 20.76 3.67
CA LEU A 434 -38.51 21.04 3.95
C LEU A 434 -38.24 22.55 4.00
N ALA A 435 -38.84 23.34 3.11
CA ALA A 435 -38.73 24.79 3.13
C ALA A 435 -39.25 25.41 4.42
N ILE A 436 -40.37 24.91 4.94
CA ILE A 436 -40.93 25.32 6.26
C ILE A 436 -40.02 24.87 7.40
N LEU A 437 -39.58 23.61 7.41
CA LEU A 437 -38.72 23.04 8.43
C LEU A 437 -37.42 23.82 8.60
N PHE A 438 -36.78 24.15 7.47
CA PHE A 438 -35.50 24.87 7.46
C PHE A 438 -35.63 26.39 7.37
N LYS A 439 -36.88 26.93 7.51
CA LYS A 439 -37.18 28.37 7.46
C LYS A 439 -36.52 29.08 6.27
N THR A 440 -36.57 28.46 5.07
CA THR A 440 -35.98 28.97 3.84
C THR A 440 -36.90 28.81 2.64
N SER A 441 -36.51 29.35 1.47
CA SER A 441 -37.34 29.24 0.27
C SER A 441 -37.25 27.86 -0.38
N GLU A 442 -38.32 27.42 -1.07
CA GLU A 442 -38.28 26.19 -1.88
C GLU A 442 -37.18 26.20 -2.94
N ILE A 443 -36.88 27.39 -3.50
CA ILE A 443 -35.83 27.57 -4.49
C ILE A 443 -34.46 27.22 -3.86
N THR A 444 -34.22 27.64 -2.62
CA THR A 444 -33.00 27.31 -1.89
C THR A 444 -32.94 25.83 -1.60
N ILE A 445 -34.02 25.20 -1.14
CA ILE A 445 -34.06 23.74 -0.92
C ILE A 445 -33.79 22.98 -2.24
N LYS A 446 -34.45 23.33 -3.35
CA LYS A 446 -34.23 22.71 -4.66
C LYS A 446 -32.77 22.81 -5.12
N ARG A 447 -32.14 23.98 -4.91
CA ARG A 447 -30.73 24.20 -5.25
C ARG A 447 -29.78 23.33 -4.41
N GLN A 448 -30.02 23.20 -3.09
CA GLN A 448 -29.21 22.36 -2.23
C GLN A 448 -29.40 20.86 -2.50
N ILE A 449 -30.63 20.41 -2.75
CA ILE A 449 -30.92 19.03 -3.18
C ILE A 449 -30.20 18.72 -4.50
N LYS A 450 -30.24 19.63 -5.46
CA LYS A 450 -29.50 19.45 -6.73
C LYS A 450 -28.01 19.36 -6.50
N ALA A 451 -27.43 20.19 -5.63
CA ALA A 451 -26.01 20.11 -5.28
C ALA A 451 -25.62 18.75 -4.66
N LEU A 452 -26.46 18.19 -3.79
CA LEU A 452 -26.28 16.85 -3.21
C LEU A 452 -26.43 15.74 -4.28
N GLN A 453 -27.31 15.92 -5.26
CA GLN A 453 -27.48 14.99 -6.39
C GLN A 453 -26.26 15.03 -7.34
N ASP A 454 -25.79 16.24 -7.66
CA ASP A 454 -24.61 16.45 -8.52
C ASP A 454 -23.33 15.93 -7.85
N ALA A 455 -23.27 15.94 -6.52
CA ALA A 455 -22.21 15.31 -5.72
C ALA A 455 -22.34 13.77 -5.60
N GLY A 456 -23.45 13.18 -6.11
CA GLY A 456 -23.72 11.74 -6.00
C GLY A 456 -24.22 11.27 -4.64
N GLU A 457 -24.47 12.19 -3.71
CA GLU A 457 -24.90 11.90 -2.33
C GLU A 457 -26.40 11.63 -2.18
N LEU A 458 -27.22 12.09 -3.14
CA LEU A 458 -28.64 11.80 -3.25
C LEU A 458 -28.99 11.25 -4.62
N LYS A 459 -29.83 10.22 -4.64
CA LYS A 459 -30.38 9.65 -5.88
C LYS A 459 -31.88 9.84 -5.91
N ARG A 460 -32.37 10.43 -6.99
CA ARG A 460 -33.82 10.54 -7.20
C ARG A 460 -34.40 9.18 -7.56
N VAL A 461 -35.44 8.75 -6.87
CA VAL A 461 -36.22 7.54 -7.17
C VAL A 461 -37.63 7.96 -7.55
N GLY A 462 -38.09 7.60 -8.76
CA GLY A 462 -39.43 7.92 -9.28
C GLY A 462 -39.43 8.89 -10.47
N SER A 463 -40.64 9.12 -11.04
CA SER A 463 -40.81 9.98 -12.20
C SER A 463 -40.73 11.47 -11.84
N ARG A 464 -40.48 12.35 -12.86
CA ARG A 464 -40.45 13.80 -12.66
C ARG A 464 -41.78 14.40 -12.17
N LYS A 465 -42.90 13.66 -12.37
CA LYS A 465 -44.26 14.14 -12.01
C LYS A 465 -44.69 13.71 -10.60
N THR A 466 -44.06 12.70 -9.99
CA THR A 466 -44.53 12.10 -8.75
C THR A 466 -43.47 12.06 -7.62
N GLY A 467 -42.27 12.52 -7.82
CA GLY A 467 -41.21 12.42 -6.83
C GLY A 467 -40.40 13.68 -6.60
#